data_f9dfb892b2e5266fd3ce3405d50b39ea
#
_entry.id   f9dfb892b2e5266fd3ce3405d50b39ea
#
_cell.length_a   1.000
_cell.length_b   1.000
_cell.length_c   1.000
_cell.angle_alpha   90.00
_cell.angle_beta   90.00
_cell.angle_gamma   90.00
#
_symmetry.space_group_name_H-M   'P 1'
#
loop_
_entity.id
_entity.type
_entity.pdbx_description
1 polymer ?
#
loop_
_entity_poly.entity_id
_entity_poly.type
_entity_poly.pdbx_seq_one_letter_code
_entity_poly.pdbx_strand_id
1 'polypeptide(L)'
;MADEPHLRRQVTLAFRGDWGQANMHRICGWLAQEIGDRSPRGSQFAIWSGRGGTDQIAALHAGKADIAVVTPAAAVPMLNPGDLCALGLIGQRDRLVVAADAELPAGTVADLAGLSGVTVATSPDDGVNLIGLAAHKALQLAGVDLAKLSFRYDERPFPPISWFADGEADVLIHEAIMTPHWQRIADKRPVRYLPWGEEVLAAFAAEGWPSATVQAGYLPGLAEDLRTLDFSDFVLLCPRTLADDVAYLAAWCMVKTRRALEAQYAHLPQDHSPVTYPLVPADMARTPVPLHPAAARAYADLDDEPVTGAPIWS
;
A
#
# COMPACT_ATOMS: atom_id res chain seq x y z
N MET A 1 0.22 -34.10 -4.66
CA MET A 1 0.05 -32.86 -3.85
C MET A 1 1.12 -32.91 -2.77
N ALA A 2 1.96 -31.89 -2.66
CA ALA A 2 2.88 -31.80 -1.54
C ALA A 2 2.08 -31.76 -0.24
N ASP A 3 2.55 -32.48 0.78
CA ASP A 3 1.91 -32.45 2.10
C ASP A 3 1.91 -31.02 2.65
N GLU A 4 0.85 -30.67 3.40
CA GLU A 4 0.73 -29.38 4.06
C GLU A 4 1.91 -29.16 5.02
N PRO A 5 2.71 -28.09 4.88
CA PRO A 5 3.86 -27.87 5.73
C PRO A 5 3.44 -27.45 7.14
N HIS A 6 4.10 -28.01 8.15
CA HIS A 6 3.93 -27.65 9.55
C HIS A 6 5.27 -27.34 10.21
N LEU A 7 5.32 -26.34 11.06
CA LEU A 7 6.50 -26.10 11.90
C LEU A 7 6.65 -27.22 12.93
N ARG A 8 7.88 -27.66 13.13
CA ARG A 8 8.20 -28.74 14.09
C ARG A 8 8.67 -28.22 15.46
N ARG A 9 8.88 -26.89 15.55
CA ARG A 9 9.32 -26.22 16.78
C ARG A 9 8.37 -25.06 17.09
N GLN A 10 8.24 -24.74 18.37
CA GLN A 10 7.55 -23.51 18.78
C GLN A 10 8.29 -22.28 18.23
N VAL A 11 7.52 -21.28 17.83
CA VAL A 11 8.04 -20.01 17.34
C VAL A 11 7.38 -18.85 18.08
N THR A 12 8.11 -17.75 18.16
CA THR A 12 7.56 -16.45 18.53
C THR A 12 7.83 -15.53 17.36
N LEU A 13 6.76 -14.99 16.74
CA LEU A 13 6.85 -14.11 15.57
C LEU A 13 6.15 -12.79 15.84
N ALA A 14 6.85 -11.71 15.56
CA ALA A 14 6.34 -10.36 15.61
C ALA A 14 6.07 -9.84 14.19
N PHE A 15 4.81 -9.49 13.94
CA PHE A 15 4.36 -8.84 12.72
C PHE A 15 4.24 -7.34 12.93
N ARG A 16 4.50 -6.56 11.88
CA ARG A 16 4.28 -5.13 11.91
C ARG A 16 3.37 -4.70 10.76
N GLY A 17 2.19 -4.25 11.11
CA GLY A 17 1.20 -3.64 10.23
C GLY A 17 1.16 -2.12 10.43
N ASP A 18 0.02 -1.53 10.08
CA ASP A 18 -0.27 -0.12 10.28
C ASP A 18 -1.16 0.12 11.51
N TRP A 19 -2.01 1.15 11.49
CA TRP A 19 -2.81 1.64 12.63
C TRP A 19 -3.91 0.69 13.15
N GLY A 20 -3.77 -0.61 13.00
CA GLY A 20 -4.66 -1.61 13.62
C GLY A 20 -6.04 -1.80 12.99
N GLN A 21 -6.50 -0.88 12.16
CA GLN A 21 -7.80 -0.98 11.44
C GLN A 21 -7.64 -0.98 9.93
N ALA A 22 -6.44 -0.76 9.42
CA ALA A 22 -6.15 -0.71 8.02
C ALA A 22 -5.74 -2.07 7.44
N ASN A 23 -5.53 -2.12 6.14
CA ASN A 23 -5.35 -3.35 5.39
C ASN A 23 -4.06 -4.10 5.75
N MET A 24 -2.96 -3.40 6.02
CA MET A 24 -1.69 -4.03 6.41
C MET A 24 -1.85 -4.83 7.71
N HIS A 25 -2.61 -4.32 8.68
CA HIS A 25 -2.87 -5.04 9.92
C HIS A 25 -3.74 -6.29 9.70
N ARG A 26 -4.72 -6.22 8.79
CA ARG A 26 -5.55 -7.38 8.40
C ARG A 26 -4.75 -8.45 7.68
N ILE A 27 -3.82 -8.06 6.79
CA ILE A 27 -2.89 -8.98 6.11
C ILE A 27 -2.01 -9.69 7.14
N CYS A 28 -1.44 -8.95 8.11
CA CYS A 28 -0.69 -9.53 9.21
C CYS A 28 -1.55 -10.51 10.03
N GLY A 29 -2.79 -10.15 10.34
CA GLY A 29 -3.72 -10.97 11.11
C GLY A 29 -4.03 -12.30 10.43
N TRP A 30 -4.37 -12.24 9.14
CA TRP A 30 -4.58 -13.43 8.34
C TRP A 30 -3.34 -14.33 8.32
N LEU A 31 -2.17 -13.79 7.97
CA LEU A 31 -0.96 -14.60 7.85
C LEU A 31 -0.51 -15.18 9.20
N ALA A 32 -0.62 -14.40 10.28
CA ALA A 32 -0.32 -14.86 11.63
C ALA A 32 -1.23 -16.03 12.05
N GLN A 33 -2.53 -15.97 11.73
CA GLN A 33 -3.48 -17.05 11.97
C GLN A 33 -3.10 -18.30 11.17
N GLU A 34 -2.85 -18.17 9.88
CA GLU A 34 -2.53 -19.29 9.00
C GLU A 34 -1.23 -20.02 9.40
N ILE A 35 -0.20 -19.25 9.78
CA ILE A 35 1.04 -19.81 10.32
C ILE A 35 0.77 -20.44 11.69
N GLY A 36 -0.04 -19.81 12.52
CA GLY A 36 -0.41 -20.27 13.86
C GLY A 36 -1.07 -21.65 13.85
N ASP A 37 -2.01 -21.86 12.93
CA ASP A 37 -2.72 -23.14 12.76
C ASP A 37 -1.79 -24.29 12.34
N ARG A 38 -0.63 -23.96 11.76
CA ARG A 38 0.42 -24.88 11.30
C ARG A 38 1.64 -24.92 12.21
N SER A 39 1.50 -24.34 13.40
CA SER A 39 2.57 -24.26 14.39
C SER A 39 2.26 -25.11 15.62
N PRO A 40 3.29 -25.65 16.32
CA PRO A 40 3.08 -26.36 17.57
C PRO A 40 2.40 -25.50 18.62
N ARG A 41 1.61 -26.16 19.47
CA ARG A 41 0.99 -25.50 20.63
C ARG A 41 2.04 -24.78 21.49
N GLY A 42 1.76 -23.54 21.87
CA GLY A 42 2.68 -22.67 22.63
C GLY A 42 3.49 -21.72 21.74
N SER A 43 3.35 -21.80 20.41
CA SER A 43 3.83 -20.73 19.54
C SER A 43 3.08 -19.41 19.82
N GLN A 44 3.77 -18.29 19.66
CA GLN A 44 3.24 -16.95 19.96
C GLN A 44 3.35 -16.05 18.74
N PHE A 45 2.30 -15.27 18.50
CA PHE A 45 2.20 -14.34 17.40
C PHE A 45 1.73 -12.98 17.93
N ALA A 46 2.49 -11.93 17.65
CA ALA A 46 2.13 -10.57 18.02
C ALA A 46 2.03 -9.72 16.75
N ILE A 47 1.03 -8.84 16.70
CA ILE A 47 0.88 -7.87 15.61
C ILE A 47 0.98 -6.49 16.23
N TRP A 48 2.03 -5.75 15.85
CA TRP A 48 2.28 -4.40 16.34
C TRP A 48 1.85 -3.39 15.30
N SER A 49 1.23 -2.32 15.75
CA SER A 49 0.98 -1.16 14.90
C SER A 49 2.27 -0.42 14.60
N GLY A 50 2.38 0.08 13.38
CA GLY A 50 3.47 0.91 12.90
C GLY A 50 2.92 2.16 12.21
N ARG A 51 3.83 3.03 11.76
CA ARG A 51 3.49 4.26 11.05
C ARG A 51 3.52 4.10 9.53
N GLY A 52 3.86 2.89 9.03
CA GLY A 52 4.04 2.62 7.61
C GLY A 52 5.44 3.01 7.10
N GLY A 53 5.67 2.82 5.81
CA GLY A 53 6.88 3.26 5.12
C GLY A 53 8.20 2.80 5.77
N THR A 54 9.07 3.76 6.06
CA THR A 54 10.40 3.49 6.61
C THR A 54 10.38 2.95 8.05
N ASP A 55 9.30 3.19 8.81
CA ASP A 55 9.17 2.65 10.18
C ASP A 55 9.12 1.12 10.20
N GLN A 56 8.47 0.51 9.21
CA GLN A 56 8.42 -0.94 9.05
C GLN A 56 9.82 -1.52 8.77
N ILE A 57 10.56 -0.90 7.85
CA ILE A 57 11.93 -1.29 7.51
C ILE A 57 12.87 -1.14 8.71
N ALA A 58 12.78 -0.01 9.41
CA ALA A 58 13.56 0.23 10.61
C ALA A 58 13.26 -0.80 11.73
N ALA A 59 12.01 -1.21 11.88
CA ALA A 59 11.63 -2.23 12.85
C ALA A 59 12.21 -3.61 12.52
N LEU A 60 12.25 -3.99 11.23
CA LEU A 60 12.90 -5.24 10.79
C LEU A 60 14.40 -5.22 11.04
N HIS A 61 15.10 -4.14 10.67
CA HIS A 61 16.54 -3.99 10.93
C HIS A 61 16.89 -4.00 12.42
N ALA A 62 16.01 -3.45 13.26
CA ALA A 62 16.20 -3.44 14.71
C ALA A 62 15.81 -4.76 15.39
N GLY A 63 15.35 -5.77 14.65
CA GLY A 63 14.85 -7.04 15.21
C GLY A 63 13.59 -6.88 16.08
N LYS A 64 12.85 -5.80 15.89
CA LYS A 64 11.57 -5.53 16.58
C LYS A 64 10.37 -6.15 15.89
N ALA A 65 10.56 -6.63 14.65
CA ALA A 65 9.61 -7.39 13.89
C ALA A 65 10.35 -8.45 13.07
N ASP A 66 9.68 -9.57 12.82
CA ASP A 66 10.14 -10.65 11.96
C ASP A 66 9.55 -10.52 10.55
N ILE A 67 8.34 -10.00 10.44
CA ILE A 67 7.61 -9.78 9.19
C ILE A 67 6.94 -8.40 9.26
N ALA A 68 7.07 -7.63 8.21
CA ALA A 68 6.39 -6.34 8.08
C ALA A 68 5.75 -6.17 6.71
N VAL A 69 4.61 -5.44 6.67
CA VAL A 69 3.92 -5.09 5.43
C VAL A 69 4.24 -3.65 5.06
N VAL A 70 4.63 -3.42 3.82
CA VAL A 70 4.94 -2.07 3.28
C VAL A 70 4.12 -1.83 2.02
N THR A 71 3.60 -0.62 1.87
CA THR A 71 2.95 -0.11 0.65
C THR A 71 3.40 1.34 0.42
N PRO A 72 3.53 1.80 -0.84
CA PRO A 72 3.47 1.01 -2.06
C PRO A 72 4.72 0.15 -2.24
N ALA A 73 4.55 -1.04 -2.83
CA ALA A 73 5.65 -1.98 -3.00
C ALA A 73 6.81 -1.39 -3.84
N ALA A 74 6.49 -0.62 -4.87
CA ALA A 74 7.46 -0.01 -5.77
C ALA A 74 8.43 0.97 -5.07
N ALA A 75 8.04 1.56 -3.93
CA ALA A 75 8.91 2.48 -3.19
C ALA A 75 10.00 1.76 -2.38
N VAL A 76 9.85 0.47 -2.09
CA VAL A 76 10.75 -0.26 -1.18
C VAL A 76 12.23 -0.19 -1.56
N PRO A 77 12.65 -0.34 -2.83
CA PRO A 77 14.05 -0.20 -3.22
C PRO A 77 14.67 1.15 -2.85
N MET A 78 13.86 2.21 -2.84
CA MET A 78 14.30 3.58 -2.52
C MET A 78 14.45 3.82 -1.01
N LEU A 79 13.89 2.94 -0.17
CA LEU A 79 13.87 3.06 1.29
C LEU A 79 15.06 2.39 1.97
N ASN A 80 16.12 2.08 1.24
CA ASN A 80 17.32 1.39 1.75
C ASN A 80 16.99 0.07 2.48
N PRO A 81 16.34 -0.89 1.82
CA PRO A 81 15.94 -2.14 2.45
C PRO A 81 17.12 -3.02 2.89
N GLY A 82 18.34 -2.70 2.46
CA GLY A 82 19.54 -3.44 2.83
C GLY A 82 19.48 -4.90 2.40
N ASP A 83 19.63 -5.80 3.36
CA ASP A 83 19.57 -7.26 3.17
C ASP A 83 18.18 -7.87 3.42
N LEU A 84 17.14 -7.03 3.55
CA LEU A 84 15.77 -7.53 3.67
C LEU A 84 15.36 -8.29 2.40
N CYS A 85 14.53 -9.29 2.62
CA CYS A 85 13.94 -10.11 1.57
C CYS A 85 12.42 -9.98 1.60
N ALA A 86 11.78 -10.31 0.48
CA ALA A 86 10.33 -10.42 0.43
C ALA A 86 9.86 -11.86 0.68
N LEU A 87 8.71 -11.99 1.32
CA LEU A 87 7.95 -13.24 1.37
C LEU A 87 6.97 -13.33 0.19
N GLY A 88 6.53 -12.19 -0.33
CA GLY A 88 5.65 -12.09 -1.49
C GLY A 88 4.90 -10.76 -1.53
N LEU A 89 4.03 -10.61 -2.54
CA LEU A 89 3.14 -9.48 -2.76
C LEU A 89 1.69 -9.86 -2.49
N ILE A 90 0.92 -8.91 -1.97
CA ILE A 90 -0.55 -8.93 -1.99
C ILE A 90 -0.99 -7.79 -2.91
N GLY A 91 -1.68 -8.15 -3.98
CA GLY A 91 -2.12 -7.19 -4.98
C GLY A 91 -3.07 -6.14 -4.41
N GLN A 92 -2.80 -4.89 -4.71
CA GLN A 92 -3.65 -3.73 -4.47
C GLN A 92 -3.56 -2.82 -5.69
N ARG A 93 -4.66 -2.22 -6.10
CA ARG A 93 -4.67 -1.19 -7.15
C ARG A 93 -4.88 0.16 -6.51
N ASP A 94 -3.80 0.82 -6.11
CA ASP A 94 -3.88 2.14 -5.51
C ASP A 94 -3.07 3.18 -6.28
N ARG A 95 -3.46 4.43 -6.12
CA ARG A 95 -2.93 5.57 -6.87
C ARG A 95 -2.88 6.78 -5.94
N LEU A 96 -1.83 7.59 -6.04
CA LEU A 96 -1.76 8.86 -5.33
C LEU A 96 -2.37 9.95 -6.19
N VAL A 97 -3.53 10.46 -5.80
CA VAL A 97 -4.26 11.48 -6.55
C VAL A 97 -4.20 12.83 -5.87
N VAL A 98 -4.33 13.89 -6.67
CA VAL A 98 -4.52 15.26 -6.22
C VAL A 98 -5.92 15.71 -6.58
N ALA A 99 -6.68 16.08 -5.57
CA ALA A 99 -7.99 16.69 -5.73
C ALA A 99 -7.94 18.13 -5.25
N ALA A 100 -8.58 19.02 -5.99
CA ALA A 100 -8.72 20.43 -5.64
C ALA A 100 -10.21 20.80 -5.60
N ASP A 101 -10.53 21.86 -4.85
CA ASP A 101 -11.81 22.53 -5.00
C ASP A 101 -12.00 22.90 -6.46
N ALA A 102 -13.19 22.68 -7.00
CA ALA A 102 -13.49 22.99 -8.41
C ALA A 102 -13.40 24.49 -8.73
N GLU A 103 -13.54 25.37 -7.74
CA GLU A 103 -13.42 26.83 -7.89
C GLU A 103 -11.96 27.29 -7.86
N LEU A 104 -11.01 26.45 -7.38
CA LEU A 104 -9.59 26.79 -7.40
C LEU A 104 -9.12 26.97 -8.87
N PRO A 105 -8.44 28.08 -9.23
CA PRO A 105 -8.01 28.32 -10.60
C PRO A 105 -6.75 27.51 -10.97
N ALA A 106 -6.82 26.17 -10.85
CA ALA A 106 -5.77 25.24 -11.18
C ALA A 106 -6.34 24.10 -12.03
N GLY A 107 -5.73 23.79 -13.16
CA GLY A 107 -6.04 22.65 -14.02
C GLY A 107 -5.02 21.52 -13.89
N THR A 108 -3.83 21.82 -13.36
CA THR A 108 -2.72 20.88 -13.12
C THR A 108 -2.07 21.16 -11.76
N VAL A 109 -1.26 20.22 -11.26
CA VAL A 109 -0.48 20.45 -10.05
C VAL A 109 0.50 21.63 -10.21
N ALA A 110 1.08 21.81 -11.40
CA ALA A 110 2.01 22.90 -11.67
C ALA A 110 1.37 24.30 -11.54
N ASP A 111 0.06 24.42 -11.79
CA ASP A 111 -0.66 25.70 -11.65
C ASP A 111 -0.67 26.20 -10.21
N LEU A 112 -0.50 25.34 -9.22
CA LEU A 112 -0.39 25.70 -7.82
C LEU A 112 0.79 26.62 -7.54
N ALA A 113 1.84 26.59 -8.38
CA ALA A 113 3.01 27.47 -8.26
C ALA A 113 2.65 28.96 -8.39
N GLY A 114 1.59 29.28 -9.15
CA GLY A 114 1.10 30.65 -9.35
C GLY A 114 0.15 31.15 -8.25
N LEU A 115 -0.24 30.28 -7.32
CA LEU A 115 -1.23 30.59 -6.29
C LEU A 115 -0.57 30.93 -4.95
N SER A 116 -1.30 31.62 -4.09
CA SER A 116 -0.91 31.92 -2.72
C SER A 116 -2.06 31.69 -1.76
N GLY A 117 -1.75 31.30 -0.52
CA GLY A 117 -2.75 31.06 0.51
C GLY A 117 -3.52 29.74 0.33
N VAL A 118 -3.10 28.88 -0.59
CA VAL A 118 -3.70 27.56 -0.80
C VAL A 118 -3.35 26.65 0.37
N THR A 119 -4.36 26.00 0.93
CA THR A 119 -4.20 25.01 2.01
C THR A 119 -4.25 23.59 1.43
N VAL A 120 -3.18 22.82 1.64
CA VAL A 120 -3.05 21.42 1.20
C VAL A 120 -3.20 20.48 2.39
N ALA A 121 -4.17 19.60 2.32
CA ALA A 121 -4.34 18.50 3.27
C ALA A 121 -3.63 17.23 2.75
N THR A 122 -2.74 16.67 3.54
CA THR A 122 -1.99 15.46 3.19
C THR A 122 -1.33 14.87 4.44
N SER A 123 -0.54 13.80 4.27
CA SER A 123 0.32 13.29 5.34
C SER A 123 1.61 14.11 5.48
N PRO A 124 2.27 14.09 6.65
CA PRO A 124 3.53 14.82 6.84
C PRO A 124 4.68 14.19 6.04
N ASP A 125 5.59 15.03 5.56
CA ASP A 125 6.91 14.60 5.08
C ASP A 125 7.88 14.55 6.28
N ASP A 126 7.82 13.47 7.01
CA ASP A 126 8.57 13.24 8.26
C ASP A 126 9.65 12.14 8.13
N GLY A 127 9.95 11.76 6.88
CA GLY A 127 10.89 10.68 6.56
C GLY A 127 10.32 9.27 6.79
N VAL A 128 9.06 9.15 7.20
CA VAL A 128 8.38 7.87 7.45
C VAL A 128 7.21 7.68 6.51
N ASN A 129 6.34 8.67 6.38
CA ASN A 129 5.10 8.57 5.63
C ASN A 129 5.34 8.75 4.13
N LEU A 130 5.01 7.71 3.33
CA LEU A 130 5.27 7.73 1.89
C LEU A 130 4.32 8.63 1.10
N ILE A 131 3.10 8.88 1.59
CA ILE A 131 2.20 9.86 0.97
C ILE A 131 2.80 11.25 1.11
N GLY A 132 3.23 11.63 2.32
CA GLY A 132 3.86 12.93 2.58
C GLY A 132 5.13 13.13 1.76
N LEU A 133 6.02 12.14 1.76
CA LEU A 133 7.26 12.15 0.96
C LEU A 133 6.95 12.34 -0.53
N ALA A 134 6.04 11.56 -1.10
CA ALA A 134 5.68 11.65 -2.50
C ALA A 134 5.00 12.97 -2.84
N ALA A 135 4.08 13.44 -1.99
CA ALA A 135 3.35 14.69 -2.19
C ALA A 135 4.29 15.90 -2.23
N HIS A 136 5.20 16.03 -1.24
CA HIS A 136 6.13 17.14 -1.18
C HIS A 136 7.11 17.11 -2.35
N LYS A 137 7.70 15.96 -2.63
CA LYS A 137 8.61 15.79 -3.76
C LYS A 137 7.93 16.12 -5.09
N ALA A 138 6.70 15.65 -5.31
CA ALA A 138 5.97 15.90 -6.54
C ALA A 138 5.62 17.38 -6.71
N LEU A 139 5.18 18.07 -5.65
CA LEU A 139 4.95 19.52 -5.68
C LEU A 139 6.21 20.30 -6.03
N GLN A 140 7.37 19.94 -5.44
CA GLN A 140 8.64 20.58 -5.75
C GLN A 140 9.06 20.31 -7.21
N LEU A 141 8.93 19.09 -7.72
CA LEU A 141 9.20 18.75 -9.10
C LEU A 141 8.27 19.49 -10.08
N ALA A 142 7.04 19.77 -9.67
CA ALA A 142 6.09 20.61 -10.44
C ALA A 142 6.40 22.12 -10.36
N GLY A 143 7.49 22.52 -9.70
CA GLY A 143 7.90 23.92 -9.57
C GLY A 143 7.13 24.71 -8.50
N VAL A 144 6.40 24.03 -7.63
CA VAL A 144 5.64 24.65 -6.55
C VAL A 144 6.55 25.01 -5.39
N ASP A 145 6.57 26.27 -5.00
CA ASP A 145 7.26 26.75 -3.80
C ASP A 145 6.42 26.38 -2.56
N LEU A 146 6.86 25.37 -1.83
CA LEU A 146 6.15 24.87 -0.65
C LEU A 146 5.95 25.95 0.44
N ALA A 147 6.82 26.95 0.51
CA ALA A 147 6.70 28.04 1.47
C ALA A 147 5.51 28.99 1.20
N LYS A 148 4.95 28.95 0.00
CA LYS A 148 3.74 29.70 -0.37
C LYS A 148 2.44 28.98 -0.08
N LEU A 149 2.52 27.68 0.27
CA LEU A 149 1.39 26.87 0.64
C LEU A 149 1.23 26.79 2.15
N SER A 150 0.00 26.58 2.59
CA SER A 150 -0.30 26.16 3.96
C SER A 150 -0.55 24.66 3.96
N PHE A 151 0.03 23.93 4.92
CA PHE A 151 -0.19 22.49 5.00
C PHE A 151 -0.96 22.14 6.27
N ARG A 152 -1.90 21.21 6.12
CA ARG A 152 -2.53 20.50 7.24
C ARG A 152 -2.15 19.03 7.18
N TYR A 153 -1.49 18.54 8.22
CA TYR A 153 -0.95 17.21 8.27
C TYR A 153 -1.64 16.34 9.33
N ASP A 154 -1.87 15.08 8.99
CA ASP A 154 -2.10 14.01 9.96
C ASP A 154 -1.41 12.73 9.50
N GLU A 155 -0.87 11.97 10.44
CA GLU A 155 -0.26 10.66 10.15
C GLU A 155 -1.31 9.62 9.76
N ARG A 156 -2.54 9.79 10.25
CA ARG A 156 -3.66 8.90 9.91
C ARG A 156 -4.32 9.35 8.61
N PRO A 157 -4.84 8.42 7.82
CA PRO A 157 -5.38 8.74 6.50
C PRO A 157 -6.68 9.57 6.52
N PHE A 158 -7.48 9.48 7.60
CA PHE A 158 -8.85 10.02 7.61
C PHE A 158 -8.96 11.54 7.82
N PRO A 159 -8.17 12.19 8.71
CA PRO A 159 -8.31 13.62 8.95
C PRO A 159 -8.08 14.50 7.73
N PRO A 160 -7.05 14.29 6.88
CA PRO A 160 -6.86 15.08 5.65
C PRO A 160 -8.08 15.04 4.72
N ILE A 161 -8.68 13.86 4.56
CA ILE A 161 -9.90 13.66 3.76
C ILE A 161 -11.07 14.48 4.34
N SER A 162 -11.23 14.44 5.67
CA SER A 162 -12.31 15.18 6.34
C SER A 162 -12.12 16.69 6.22
N TRP A 163 -10.92 17.20 6.42
CA TRP A 163 -10.63 18.64 6.26
C TRP A 163 -10.93 19.15 4.86
N PHE A 164 -10.55 18.37 3.84
CA PHE A 164 -10.87 18.74 2.47
C PHE A 164 -12.39 18.68 2.21
N ALA A 165 -13.07 17.64 2.65
CA ALA A 165 -14.52 17.49 2.51
C ALA A 165 -15.31 18.61 3.22
N ASP A 166 -14.79 19.14 4.34
CA ASP A 166 -15.42 20.19 5.14
C ASP A 166 -15.02 21.61 4.71
N GLY A 167 -14.21 21.76 3.64
CA GLY A 167 -13.77 23.06 3.12
C GLY A 167 -12.66 23.72 3.93
N GLU A 168 -11.98 22.96 4.80
CA GLU A 168 -10.87 23.46 5.62
C GLU A 168 -9.51 23.30 4.91
N ALA A 169 -9.51 22.76 3.70
CA ALA A 169 -8.40 22.70 2.78
C ALA A 169 -8.89 22.85 1.34
N ASP A 170 -8.03 23.42 0.49
CA ASP A 170 -8.32 23.69 -0.92
C ASP A 170 -7.87 22.55 -1.82
N VAL A 171 -6.87 21.81 -1.39
CA VAL A 171 -6.26 20.67 -2.09
C VAL A 171 -6.11 19.49 -1.15
N LEU A 172 -6.37 18.29 -1.66
CA LEU A 172 -6.12 17.01 -0.98
C LEU A 172 -5.17 16.17 -1.82
N ILE A 173 -4.09 15.66 -1.23
CA ILE A 173 -3.22 14.67 -1.85
C ILE A 173 -3.34 13.39 -1.05
N HIS A 174 -3.94 12.34 -1.66
CA HIS A 174 -4.27 11.11 -0.95
C HIS A 174 -4.43 9.90 -1.88
N GLU A 175 -4.51 8.72 -1.28
CA GLU A 175 -4.72 7.44 -1.94
C GLU A 175 -6.13 7.32 -2.55
N ALA A 176 -6.20 6.87 -3.81
CA ALA A 176 -7.45 6.72 -4.55
C ALA A 176 -8.30 5.55 -4.06
N ILE A 177 -7.67 4.51 -3.45
CA ILE A 177 -8.36 3.32 -2.98
C ILE A 177 -9.39 3.60 -1.87
N MET A 178 -9.32 4.76 -1.25
CA MET A 178 -10.24 5.19 -0.20
C MET A 178 -11.62 5.59 -0.74
N THR A 179 -12.17 4.83 -1.69
CA THR A 179 -13.36 5.18 -2.50
C THR A 179 -14.60 5.59 -1.71
N PRO A 180 -14.98 4.99 -0.56
CA PRO A 180 -16.12 5.48 0.23
C PRO A 180 -15.91 6.89 0.77
N HIS A 181 -14.65 7.30 0.98
CA HIS A 181 -14.33 8.65 1.43
C HIS A 181 -14.37 9.65 0.29
N TRP A 182 -13.94 9.25 -0.92
CA TRP A 182 -14.06 10.07 -2.13
C TRP A 182 -15.51 10.35 -2.49
N GLN A 183 -16.41 9.35 -2.33
CA GLN A 183 -17.85 9.59 -2.48
C GLN A 183 -18.36 10.63 -1.48
N ARG A 184 -17.97 10.52 -0.21
CA ARG A 184 -18.35 11.51 0.83
C ARG A 184 -17.85 12.92 0.51
N ILE A 185 -16.66 13.06 -0.07
CA ILE A 185 -16.14 14.36 -0.53
C ILE A 185 -17.06 14.91 -1.62
N ALA A 186 -17.34 14.11 -2.66
CA ALA A 186 -18.15 14.53 -3.80
C ALA A 186 -19.60 14.89 -3.41
N ASP A 187 -20.14 14.24 -2.37
CA ASP A 187 -21.46 14.58 -1.82
C ASP A 187 -21.49 15.95 -1.12
N LYS A 188 -20.33 16.46 -0.67
CA LYS A 188 -20.22 17.73 0.08
C LYS A 188 -19.77 18.90 -0.78
N ARG A 189 -18.92 18.67 -1.77
CA ARG A 189 -18.35 19.73 -2.60
C ARG A 189 -17.96 19.24 -3.98
N PRO A 190 -17.99 20.12 -5.00
CA PRO A 190 -17.48 19.81 -6.32
C PRO A 190 -15.95 19.69 -6.27
N VAL A 191 -15.42 18.68 -6.97
CA VAL A 191 -13.99 18.34 -6.97
C VAL A 191 -13.45 18.35 -8.40
N ARG A 192 -12.22 18.84 -8.56
CA ARG A 192 -11.40 18.69 -9.76
C ARG A 192 -10.17 17.86 -9.43
N TYR A 193 -9.84 16.90 -10.27
CA TYR A 193 -8.61 16.13 -10.13
C TYR A 193 -7.50 16.77 -10.96
N LEU A 194 -6.34 17.01 -10.33
CA LEU A 194 -5.20 17.66 -10.96
C LEU A 194 -4.17 16.61 -11.40
N PRO A 195 -3.81 16.52 -12.70
CA PRO A 195 -2.72 15.66 -13.14
C PRO A 195 -1.38 16.17 -12.61
N TRP A 196 -0.49 15.23 -12.29
CA TRP A 196 0.87 15.51 -11.80
C TRP A 196 1.78 16.19 -12.84
N GLY A 197 1.52 15.96 -14.13
CA GLY A 197 2.41 16.33 -15.22
C GLY A 197 3.43 15.22 -15.56
N GLU A 198 3.71 15.08 -16.85
CA GLU A 198 4.58 13.98 -17.34
C GLU A 198 6.03 14.11 -16.85
N GLU A 199 6.55 15.31 -16.67
CA GLU A 199 7.91 15.55 -16.17
C GLU A 199 8.05 15.07 -14.72
N VAL A 200 7.05 15.30 -13.88
CA VAL A 200 7.00 14.83 -12.49
C VAL A 200 6.99 13.31 -12.47
N LEU A 201 6.10 12.70 -13.25
CA LEU A 201 5.97 11.24 -13.32
C LEU A 201 7.24 10.57 -13.88
N ALA A 202 7.89 11.20 -14.88
CA ALA A 202 9.15 10.72 -15.43
C ALA A 202 10.29 10.79 -14.39
N ALA A 203 10.34 11.83 -13.56
CA ALA A 203 11.33 11.95 -12.49
C ALA A 203 11.16 10.84 -11.44
N PHE A 204 9.93 10.52 -11.04
CA PHE A 204 9.67 9.38 -10.15
C PHE A 204 10.03 8.04 -10.79
N ALA A 205 9.69 7.86 -12.07
CA ALA A 205 10.02 6.63 -12.81
C ALA A 205 11.54 6.40 -12.92
N ALA A 206 12.34 7.48 -13.09
CA ALA A 206 13.79 7.41 -13.10
C ALA A 206 14.38 6.92 -11.77
N GLU A 207 13.66 7.08 -10.67
CA GLU A 207 14.03 6.56 -9.35
C GLU A 207 13.42 5.19 -9.04
N GLY A 208 12.68 4.60 -9.99
CA GLY A 208 12.06 3.29 -9.82
C GLY A 208 10.61 3.31 -9.31
N TRP A 209 10.00 4.50 -9.16
CA TRP A 209 8.60 4.61 -8.75
C TRP A 209 7.71 4.87 -9.97
N PRO A 210 6.94 3.88 -10.43
CA PRO A 210 6.20 3.96 -11.68
C PRO A 210 4.98 4.88 -11.59
N SER A 211 4.53 5.34 -12.75
CA SER A 211 3.23 5.96 -12.91
C SER A 211 2.15 4.91 -13.19
N ALA A 212 0.91 5.28 -12.91
CA ALA A 212 -0.27 4.49 -13.21
C ALA A 212 -1.43 5.39 -13.65
N THR A 213 -2.54 4.78 -14.05
CA THR A 213 -3.73 5.50 -14.49
C THR A 213 -4.90 5.19 -13.58
N VAL A 214 -5.60 6.23 -13.14
CA VAL A 214 -6.95 6.12 -12.60
C VAL A 214 -7.91 6.27 -13.76
N GLN A 215 -8.73 5.26 -14.00
CA GLN A 215 -9.68 5.25 -15.12
C GLN A 215 -10.79 6.28 -14.90
N ALA A 216 -11.29 6.87 -15.98
CA ALA A 216 -12.48 7.70 -15.96
C ALA A 216 -13.64 6.99 -15.23
N GLY A 217 -14.34 7.72 -14.38
CA GLY A 217 -15.46 7.18 -13.58
C GLY A 217 -15.05 6.39 -12.33
N TYR A 218 -13.77 6.08 -12.10
CA TYR A 218 -13.33 5.38 -10.88
C TYR A 218 -13.54 6.23 -9.62
N LEU A 219 -13.24 7.52 -9.70
CA LEU A 219 -13.53 8.48 -8.64
C LEU A 219 -14.72 9.35 -9.04
N PRO A 220 -15.58 9.75 -8.10
CA PRO A 220 -16.71 10.63 -8.38
C PRO A 220 -16.25 11.93 -9.04
N GLY A 221 -16.81 12.27 -10.21
CA GLY A 221 -16.47 13.49 -10.95
C GLY A 221 -15.19 13.37 -11.81
N LEU A 222 -14.49 12.27 -11.83
CA LEU A 222 -13.37 12.03 -12.73
C LEU A 222 -13.90 11.67 -14.12
N ALA A 223 -13.92 12.65 -15.05
CA ALA A 223 -14.50 12.49 -16.38
C ALA A 223 -13.55 11.84 -17.41
N GLU A 224 -12.25 11.93 -17.19
CA GLU A 224 -11.20 11.44 -18.07
C GLU A 224 -10.17 10.63 -17.31
N ASP A 225 -9.41 9.80 -18.00
CA ASP A 225 -8.30 9.04 -17.41
C ASP A 225 -7.27 10.00 -16.80
N LEU A 226 -6.87 9.73 -15.56
CA LEU A 226 -5.91 10.53 -14.82
C LEU A 226 -4.59 9.77 -14.67
N ARG A 227 -3.53 10.30 -15.28
CA ARG A 227 -2.18 9.80 -15.04
C ARG A 227 -1.65 10.31 -13.71
N THR A 228 -1.13 9.40 -12.89
CA THR A 228 -0.71 9.67 -11.53
C THR A 228 0.39 8.73 -11.08
N LEU A 229 0.83 8.86 -9.82
CA LEU A 229 1.84 8.00 -9.22
C LEU A 229 1.22 6.68 -8.76
N ASP A 230 1.90 5.56 -9.03
CA ASP A 230 1.48 4.24 -8.60
C ASP A 230 1.73 4.05 -7.10
N PHE A 231 0.68 3.75 -6.36
CA PHE A 231 0.71 3.44 -4.93
C PHE A 231 0.27 2.00 -4.63
N SER A 232 0.43 1.13 -5.64
CA SER A 232 -0.07 -0.24 -5.60
C SER A 232 0.77 -1.17 -4.75
N ASP A 233 0.13 -2.26 -4.38
CA ASP A 233 0.66 -3.48 -3.83
C ASP A 233 1.24 -3.35 -2.42
N PHE A 234 0.94 -4.38 -1.63
CA PHE A 234 1.57 -4.62 -0.34
C PHE A 234 2.68 -5.65 -0.50
N VAL A 235 3.90 -5.32 -0.09
CA VAL A 235 4.98 -6.30 -0.01
C VAL A 235 5.18 -6.74 1.44
N LEU A 236 5.29 -8.05 1.65
CA LEU A 236 5.65 -8.62 2.94
C LEU A 236 7.17 -8.79 2.99
N LEU A 237 7.81 -8.03 3.86
CA LEU A 237 9.26 -8.03 4.06
C LEU A 237 9.66 -8.81 5.30
N CYS A 238 10.84 -9.41 5.27
CA CYS A 238 11.47 -10.07 6.41
C CYS A 238 13.00 -9.92 6.34
N PRO A 239 13.73 -10.09 7.45
CA PRO A 239 15.17 -10.23 7.41
C PRO A 239 15.57 -11.50 6.63
N ARG A 240 16.69 -11.45 5.91
CA ARG A 240 17.27 -12.65 5.25
C ARG A 240 17.55 -13.77 6.24
N THR A 241 17.72 -13.46 7.50
CA THR A 241 17.97 -14.41 8.61
C THR A 241 16.70 -15.01 9.18
N LEU A 242 15.51 -14.67 8.68
CA LEU A 242 14.30 -15.38 9.07
C LEU A 242 14.46 -16.87 8.79
N ALA A 243 14.07 -17.71 9.73
CA ALA A 243 14.29 -19.14 9.60
C ALA A 243 13.58 -19.71 8.35
N ASP A 244 14.28 -20.57 7.61
CA ASP A 244 13.82 -21.13 6.33
C ASP A 244 12.46 -21.82 6.42
N ASP A 245 12.21 -22.57 7.50
CA ASP A 245 10.93 -23.23 7.73
C ASP A 245 9.77 -22.23 7.90
N VAL A 246 10.03 -21.12 8.56
CA VAL A 246 9.03 -20.03 8.74
C VAL A 246 8.79 -19.30 7.43
N ALA A 247 9.85 -18.92 6.71
CA ALA A 247 9.73 -18.20 5.45
C ALA A 247 9.04 -19.06 4.37
N TYR A 248 9.35 -20.36 4.31
CA TYR A 248 8.67 -21.30 3.41
C TYR A 248 7.18 -21.40 3.75
N LEU A 249 6.85 -21.64 5.03
CA LEU A 249 5.47 -21.76 5.48
C LEU A 249 4.69 -20.47 5.23
N ALA A 250 5.28 -19.31 5.49
CA ALA A 250 4.63 -18.02 5.23
C ALA A 250 4.25 -17.86 3.74
N ALA A 251 5.19 -18.11 2.82
CA ALA A 251 4.92 -18.04 1.38
C ALA A 251 3.91 -19.12 0.94
N TRP A 252 4.00 -20.32 1.48
CA TRP A 252 3.03 -21.37 1.23
C TRP A 252 1.62 -20.96 1.68
N CYS A 253 1.47 -20.38 2.88
CA CYS A 253 0.20 -19.84 3.37
C CYS A 253 -0.31 -18.76 2.44
N MET A 254 0.56 -17.81 2.02
CA MET A 254 0.17 -16.75 1.09
C MET A 254 -0.45 -17.31 -0.18
N VAL A 255 0.07 -18.40 -0.73
CA VAL A 255 -0.47 -19.03 -1.94
C VAL A 255 -1.70 -19.88 -1.64
N LYS A 256 -1.61 -20.81 -0.70
CA LYS A 256 -2.64 -21.82 -0.47
C LYS A 256 -3.87 -21.32 0.27
N THR A 257 -3.69 -20.35 1.16
CA THR A 257 -4.79 -19.83 1.98
C THR A 257 -5.26 -18.43 1.56
N ARG A 258 -4.75 -17.91 0.42
CA ARG A 258 -5.09 -16.57 -0.11
C ARG A 258 -6.59 -16.28 -0.18
N ARG A 259 -7.41 -17.31 -0.44
CA ARG A 259 -8.87 -17.18 -0.48
C ARG A 259 -9.49 -16.74 0.83
N ALA A 260 -8.88 -17.07 1.96
CA ALA A 260 -9.33 -16.60 3.26
C ALA A 260 -9.11 -15.07 3.42
N LEU A 261 -8.03 -14.54 2.82
CA LEU A 261 -7.82 -13.10 2.73
C LEU A 261 -8.79 -12.45 1.74
N GLU A 262 -8.92 -12.99 0.53
CA GLU A 262 -9.84 -12.49 -0.50
C GLU A 262 -11.29 -12.42 0.01
N ALA A 263 -11.71 -13.42 0.78
CA ALA A 263 -13.05 -13.48 1.37
C ALA A 263 -13.38 -12.27 2.26
N GLN A 264 -12.38 -11.69 2.91
CA GLN A 264 -12.60 -10.49 3.74
C GLN A 264 -13.00 -9.27 2.92
N TYR A 265 -12.73 -9.28 1.62
CA TYR A 265 -12.95 -8.17 0.69
C TYR A 265 -14.02 -8.47 -0.37
N ALA A 266 -14.53 -9.70 -0.45
CA ALA A 266 -15.49 -10.14 -1.48
C ALA A 266 -16.83 -9.38 -1.48
N HIS A 267 -17.12 -8.62 -0.41
CA HIS A 267 -18.29 -7.75 -0.32
C HIS A 267 -18.13 -6.43 -1.06
N LEU A 268 -16.92 -6.10 -1.52
CA LEU A 268 -16.60 -4.90 -2.28
C LEU A 268 -16.50 -5.24 -3.78
N PRO A 269 -16.83 -4.31 -4.69
CA PRO A 269 -16.51 -4.47 -6.09
C PRO A 269 -14.99 -4.64 -6.29
N GLN A 270 -14.57 -5.52 -7.22
CA GLN A 270 -13.14 -5.81 -7.44
C GLN A 270 -12.29 -4.56 -7.68
N ASP A 271 -12.82 -3.61 -8.46
CA ASP A 271 -12.10 -2.39 -8.81
C ASP A 271 -11.93 -1.42 -7.62
N HIS A 272 -12.75 -1.57 -6.58
CA HIS A 272 -12.72 -0.76 -5.37
C HIS A 272 -12.25 -1.53 -4.14
N SER A 273 -11.73 -2.74 -4.34
CA SER A 273 -11.24 -3.57 -3.25
C SER A 273 -9.80 -3.18 -2.87
N PRO A 274 -9.54 -2.94 -1.58
CA PRO A 274 -8.18 -2.71 -1.08
C PRO A 274 -7.23 -3.89 -1.28
N VAL A 275 -7.75 -5.08 -1.53
CA VAL A 275 -6.98 -6.24 -1.95
C VAL A 275 -7.54 -6.68 -3.30
N THR A 276 -6.70 -6.69 -4.32
CA THR A 276 -7.07 -7.19 -5.64
C THR A 276 -7.30 -8.70 -5.58
N TYR A 277 -8.43 -9.17 -6.10
CA TYR A 277 -8.73 -10.60 -6.15
C TYR A 277 -9.28 -10.98 -7.54
N PRO A 278 -9.06 -12.21 -8.02
CA PRO A 278 -8.28 -13.27 -7.37
C PRO A 278 -6.78 -12.92 -7.29
N LEU A 279 -6.13 -13.29 -6.17
CA LEU A 279 -4.69 -13.20 -6.04
C LEU A 279 -4.04 -14.28 -6.89
N VAL A 280 -3.09 -13.89 -7.73
CA VAL A 280 -2.39 -14.80 -8.67
C VAL A 280 -1.02 -15.14 -8.10
N PRO A 281 -0.70 -16.42 -7.82
CA PRO A 281 0.58 -16.81 -7.22
C PRO A 281 1.80 -16.31 -7.98
N ALA A 282 1.77 -16.34 -9.32
CA ALA A 282 2.85 -15.83 -10.15
C ALA A 282 3.08 -14.31 -9.97
N ASP A 283 2.03 -13.53 -9.75
CA ASP A 283 2.15 -12.09 -9.46
C ASP A 283 2.61 -11.86 -8.02
N MET A 284 2.16 -12.69 -7.07
CA MET A 284 2.59 -12.62 -5.68
C MET A 284 4.11 -12.87 -5.53
N ALA A 285 4.72 -13.62 -6.44
CA ALA A 285 6.16 -13.86 -6.47
C ALA A 285 6.98 -12.70 -7.11
N ARG A 286 6.34 -11.72 -7.77
CA ARG A 286 7.01 -10.58 -8.44
C ARG A 286 7.26 -9.44 -7.47
N THR A 287 8.26 -9.56 -6.66
CA THR A 287 8.57 -8.63 -5.57
C THR A 287 9.64 -7.60 -5.96
N PRO A 288 9.59 -6.37 -5.41
CA PRO A 288 10.54 -5.30 -5.74
C PRO A 288 11.94 -5.52 -5.14
N VAL A 289 12.08 -6.43 -4.19
CA VAL A 289 13.34 -6.89 -3.61
C VAL A 289 13.40 -8.42 -3.72
N PRO A 290 14.57 -9.05 -3.65
CA PRO A 290 14.67 -10.51 -3.79
C PRO A 290 13.77 -11.26 -2.79
N LEU A 291 13.13 -12.31 -3.25
CA LEU A 291 12.43 -13.24 -2.36
C LEU A 291 13.42 -13.87 -1.37
N HIS A 292 12.96 -14.14 -0.15
CA HIS A 292 13.68 -15.02 0.76
C HIS A 292 13.89 -16.39 0.07
N PRO A 293 15.09 -17.03 0.16
CA PRO A 293 15.36 -18.26 -0.58
C PRO A 293 14.33 -19.37 -0.33
N ALA A 294 13.84 -19.48 0.90
CA ALA A 294 12.81 -20.46 1.24
C ALA A 294 11.42 -20.08 0.68
N ALA A 295 11.10 -18.78 0.63
CA ALA A 295 9.87 -18.32 -0.01
C ALA A 295 9.91 -18.58 -1.54
N ALA A 296 11.04 -18.33 -2.20
CA ALA A 296 11.22 -18.65 -3.61
C ALA A 296 10.99 -20.14 -3.90
N ARG A 297 11.50 -21.04 -3.01
CA ARG A 297 11.21 -22.48 -3.13
C ARG A 297 9.72 -22.78 -2.98
N ALA A 298 9.03 -22.16 -2.02
CA ALA A 298 7.59 -22.37 -1.85
C ALA A 298 6.79 -21.97 -3.11
N TYR A 299 7.11 -20.84 -3.74
CA TYR A 299 6.47 -20.44 -5.00
C TYR A 299 6.79 -21.44 -6.14
N ALA A 300 8.03 -21.92 -6.25
CA ALA A 300 8.40 -22.91 -7.25
C ALA A 300 7.68 -24.25 -7.05
N ASP A 301 7.53 -24.69 -5.80
CA ASP A 301 6.81 -25.92 -5.46
C ASP A 301 5.30 -25.83 -5.71
N LEU A 302 4.75 -24.60 -5.87
CA LEU A 302 3.34 -24.30 -6.03
C LEU A 302 3.00 -23.64 -7.38
N ASP A 303 3.91 -23.68 -8.36
CA ASP A 303 3.77 -23.00 -9.66
C ASP A 303 2.53 -23.47 -10.46
N ASP A 304 2.13 -24.74 -10.26
CA ASP A 304 0.95 -25.34 -10.91
C ASP A 304 -0.39 -25.05 -10.18
N GLU A 305 -0.40 -24.17 -9.16
CA GLU A 305 -1.62 -23.88 -8.41
C GLU A 305 -2.64 -23.14 -9.29
N PRO A 306 -3.81 -23.73 -9.57
CA PRO A 306 -4.78 -23.10 -10.46
C PRO A 306 -5.35 -21.82 -9.84
N VAL A 307 -5.37 -20.75 -10.61
CA VAL A 307 -6.16 -19.56 -10.31
C VAL A 307 -7.62 -19.88 -10.58
N THR A 308 -8.29 -20.46 -9.61
CA THR A 308 -9.72 -20.76 -9.72
C THR A 308 -10.53 -19.51 -9.39
N GLY A 309 -10.98 -18.81 -10.45
CA GLY A 309 -11.63 -17.52 -10.36
C GLY A 309 -13.11 -17.51 -10.03
N ALA A 310 -13.63 -18.40 -9.20
CA ALA A 310 -14.99 -18.23 -8.70
C ALA A 310 -14.92 -17.83 -7.21
N PRO A 311 -15.64 -16.78 -6.79
CA PRO A 311 -15.82 -16.52 -5.37
C PRO A 311 -16.46 -17.74 -4.72
N ILE A 312 -16.00 -18.08 -3.52
CA ILE A 312 -16.49 -19.22 -2.74
C ILE A 312 -17.96 -19.00 -2.30
N TRP A 313 -18.52 -17.85 -2.61
CA TRP A 313 -19.85 -17.39 -2.18
C TRP A 313 -20.72 -17.11 -3.41
N SER A 314 -21.51 -18.08 -3.77
CA SER A 314 -22.71 -17.89 -4.60
C SER A 314 -23.94 -18.08 -3.75
#